data_df048f30458d1da59eac72ae656bb6a5
#
_entry.id   df048f30458d1da59eac72ae656bb6a5
#
_cell.length_a   1.000
_cell.length_b   1.000
_cell.length_c   1.000
_cell.angle_alpha   90.00
_cell.angle_beta   90.00
_cell.angle_gamma   90.00
#
_symmetry.space_group_name_H-M   'P 1'
#
loop_
_entity.id
_entity.type
_entity.pdbx_description
1 polymer ?
#
loop_
_entity_poly.entity_id
_entity_poly.type
_entity_poly.pdbx_seq_one_letter_code
_entity_poly.pdbx_strand_id
1 'polypeptide(L)'
;MKKFILEFLRRGFVAAGIGPIVLAIVYLILQQTAAVETLSVNQVCIGIFSITALAFIAGGMNAIYQIERLPLMIAILIHGGILYISYLVTYLLNDWLDFGALPIIVFSAVFVVGYIVIWAIIYSIIKKNTDKLNKMLKQKQQSVNEDLSNK
;
A
#
# COMPACT_ATOMS: atom_id res chain seq x y z
N MET A 1 -7.69 17.99 -9.53
CA MET A 1 -8.69 17.18 -8.82
C MET A 1 -9.29 16.07 -9.68
N LYS A 2 -9.84 16.31 -10.89
CA LYS A 2 -10.43 15.23 -11.74
C LYS A 2 -9.47 14.07 -12.03
N LYS A 3 -8.19 14.34 -12.37
CA LYS A 3 -7.17 13.29 -12.60
C LYS A 3 -6.92 12.43 -11.37
N PHE A 4 -6.83 13.03 -10.19
CA PHE A 4 -6.64 12.30 -8.94
C PHE A 4 -7.81 11.33 -8.67
N ILE A 5 -9.05 11.83 -8.77
CA ILE A 5 -10.26 11.01 -8.55
C ILE A 5 -10.29 9.82 -9.53
N LEU A 6 -10.01 10.07 -10.81
CA LEU A 6 -10.01 9.02 -11.82
C LEU A 6 -8.93 7.95 -11.53
N GLU A 7 -7.72 8.36 -11.18
CA GLU A 7 -6.63 7.43 -10.81
C GLU A 7 -6.93 6.68 -9.52
N PHE A 8 -7.52 7.35 -8.52
CA PHE A 8 -7.99 6.72 -7.29
C PHE A 8 -9.00 5.61 -7.59
N LEU A 9 -10.05 5.91 -8.35
CA LEU A 9 -11.07 4.94 -8.72
C LEU A 9 -10.48 3.78 -9.53
N ARG A 10 -9.68 4.08 -10.56
CA ARG A 10 -9.07 3.05 -11.41
C ARG A 10 -8.22 2.07 -10.61
N ARG A 11 -7.34 2.58 -9.77
CA ARG A 11 -6.45 1.76 -8.92
C ARG A 11 -7.23 1.04 -7.83
N GLY A 12 -8.20 1.71 -7.23
CA GLY A 12 -9.07 1.14 -6.21
C GLY A 12 -9.87 -0.04 -6.75
N PHE A 13 -10.50 0.08 -7.92
CA PHE A 13 -11.26 -1.03 -8.52
C PHE A 13 -10.39 -2.23 -8.90
N VAL A 14 -9.18 -1.99 -9.42
CA VAL A 14 -8.24 -3.08 -9.71
C VAL A 14 -7.85 -3.82 -8.43
N ALA A 15 -7.52 -3.08 -7.37
CA ALA A 15 -7.16 -3.69 -6.08
C ALA A 15 -8.36 -4.41 -5.42
N ALA A 16 -9.56 -3.83 -5.50
CA ALA A 16 -10.79 -4.43 -4.98
C ALA A 16 -11.07 -5.81 -5.59
N GLY A 17 -10.76 -6.01 -6.87
CA GLY A 17 -10.90 -7.32 -7.53
C GLY A 17 -9.93 -8.38 -7.00
N ILE A 18 -8.78 -7.98 -6.47
CA ILE A 18 -7.75 -8.89 -5.95
C ILE A 18 -8.01 -9.21 -4.47
N GLY A 19 -8.56 -8.27 -3.70
CA GLY A 19 -8.75 -8.42 -2.25
C GLY A 19 -9.44 -9.71 -1.82
N PRO A 20 -10.63 -10.05 -2.34
CA PRO A 20 -11.34 -11.28 -2.00
C PRO A 20 -10.58 -12.57 -2.35
N ILE A 21 -9.78 -12.54 -3.41
CA ILE A 21 -8.95 -13.70 -3.81
C ILE A 21 -7.88 -13.95 -2.75
N VAL A 22 -7.22 -12.88 -2.27
CA VAL A 22 -6.24 -12.98 -1.19
C VAL A 22 -6.89 -13.50 0.08
N LEU A 23 -8.08 -13.01 0.44
CA LEU A 23 -8.83 -13.49 1.60
C LEU A 23 -9.16 -14.98 1.50
N ALA A 24 -9.62 -15.44 0.33
CA ALA A 24 -9.91 -16.85 0.11
C ALA A 24 -8.66 -17.74 0.30
N ILE A 25 -7.49 -17.29 -0.18
CA ILE A 25 -6.22 -18.01 0.02
C ILE A 25 -5.87 -18.05 1.52
N VAL A 26 -6.04 -16.93 2.25
CA VAL A 26 -5.80 -16.87 3.69
C VAL A 26 -6.71 -17.85 4.44
N TYR A 27 -8.00 -17.91 4.11
CA TYR A 27 -8.92 -18.85 4.74
C TYR A 27 -8.55 -20.31 4.46
N LEU A 28 -8.10 -20.64 3.24
CA LEU A 28 -7.61 -21.98 2.92
C LEU A 28 -6.36 -22.36 3.75
N ILE A 29 -5.45 -21.43 3.95
CA ILE A 29 -4.25 -21.64 4.79
C ILE A 29 -4.66 -21.86 6.25
N LEU A 30 -5.56 -21.03 6.78
CA LEU A 30 -6.04 -21.13 8.16
C LEU A 30 -6.78 -22.46 8.41
N GLN A 31 -7.53 -22.95 7.42
CA GLN A 31 -8.17 -24.26 7.49
C GLN A 31 -7.13 -25.39 7.55
N GLN A 32 -6.09 -25.34 6.71
CA GLN A 32 -5.04 -26.37 6.70
C GLN A 32 -4.22 -26.39 8.00
N THR A 33 -4.06 -25.25 8.66
CA THR A 33 -3.36 -25.16 9.94
C THR A 33 -4.26 -25.47 11.14
N ALA A 34 -5.51 -25.87 10.92
CA ALA A 34 -6.53 -26.06 11.93
C ALA A 34 -6.79 -24.85 12.85
N ALA A 35 -6.36 -23.65 12.41
CA ALA A 35 -6.64 -22.41 13.11
C ALA A 35 -8.11 -21.98 12.98
N VAL A 36 -8.77 -22.41 11.88
CA VAL A 36 -10.20 -22.21 11.62
C VAL A 36 -10.78 -23.49 11.01
N GLU A 37 -11.71 -24.14 11.70
CA GLU A 37 -12.34 -25.36 11.18
C GLU A 37 -13.56 -25.03 10.31
N THR A 38 -14.38 -24.07 10.74
CA THR A 38 -15.61 -23.67 10.05
C THR A 38 -15.80 -22.16 10.14
N LEU A 39 -16.38 -21.58 9.10
CA LEU A 39 -16.79 -20.17 9.07
C LEU A 39 -18.29 -20.10 8.80
N SER A 40 -18.98 -19.23 9.51
CA SER A 40 -20.38 -18.92 9.20
C SER A 40 -20.47 -18.13 7.89
N VAL A 41 -21.60 -18.24 7.20
CA VAL A 41 -21.84 -17.44 5.97
C VAL A 41 -21.69 -15.94 6.24
N ASN A 42 -22.13 -15.48 7.42
CA ASN A 42 -22.02 -14.07 7.81
C ASN A 42 -20.55 -13.63 7.93
N GLN A 43 -19.69 -14.42 8.56
CA GLN A 43 -18.24 -14.12 8.66
C GLN A 43 -17.58 -14.05 7.28
N VAL A 44 -17.92 -14.97 6.39
CA VAL A 44 -17.40 -14.96 5.01
C VAL A 44 -17.86 -13.71 4.26
N CYS A 45 -19.15 -13.35 4.37
CA CYS A 45 -19.68 -12.16 3.70
C CYS A 45 -19.07 -10.88 4.23
N ILE A 46 -18.98 -10.71 5.57
CA ILE A 46 -18.33 -9.54 6.17
C ILE A 46 -16.87 -9.47 5.74
N GLY A 47 -16.16 -10.60 5.75
CA GLY A 47 -14.77 -10.69 5.28
C GLY A 47 -14.61 -10.21 3.84
N ILE A 48 -15.43 -10.72 2.92
CA ILE A 48 -15.37 -10.34 1.50
C ILE A 48 -15.62 -8.83 1.33
N PHE A 49 -16.70 -8.30 1.91
CA PHE A 49 -17.04 -6.88 1.74
C PHE A 49 -16.00 -5.96 2.38
N SER A 50 -15.56 -6.26 3.59
CA SER A 50 -14.58 -5.43 4.31
C SER A 50 -13.19 -5.45 3.63
N ILE A 51 -12.72 -6.62 3.18
CA ILE A 51 -11.45 -6.72 2.43
C ILE A 51 -11.56 -6.06 1.05
N THR A 52 -12.70 -6.16 0.38
CA THR A 52 -12.92 -5.46 -0.90
C THR A 52 -12.83 -3.94 -0.70
N ALA A 53 -13.49 -3.40 0.33
CA ALA A 53 -13.43 -1.98 0.67
C ALA A 53 -12.01 -1.56 1.09
N LEU A 54 -11.33 -2.35 1.92
CA LEU A 54 -9.95 -2.11 2.32
C LEU A 54 -9.01 -2.08 1.11
N ALA A 55 -9.10 -3.08 0.23
CA ALA A 55 -8.28 -3.16 -0.98
C ALA A 55 -8.56 -1.97 -1.92
N PHE A 56 -9.83 -1.56 -2.07
CA PHE A 56 -10.20 -0.38 -2.84
C PHE A 56 -9.55 0.88 -2.29
N ILE A 57 -9.62 1.11 -0.98
CA ILE A 57 -9.00 2.26 -0.32
C ILE A 57 -7.48 2.19 -0.47
N ALA A 58 -6.85 1.06 -0.16
CA ALA A 58 -5.42 0.90 -0.22
C ALA A 58 -4.86 1.09 -1.64
N GLY A 59 -5.50 0.50 -2.64
CA GLY A 59 -5.14 0.66 -4.04
C GLY A 59 -5.36 2.09 -4.54
N GLY A 60 -6.51 2.67 -4.23
CA GLY A 60 -6.88 4.04 -4.62
C GLY A 60 -5.96 5.09 -4.01
N MET A 61 -5.61 4.95 -2.72
CA MET A 61 -4.75 5.90 -2.01
C MET A 61 -3.34 6.03 -2.60
N ASN A 62 -2.88 5.05 -3.38
CA ASN A 62 -1.63 5.20 -4.11
C ASN A 62 -1.65 6.36 -5.13
N ALA A 63 -2.82 6.89 -5.50
CA ALA A 63 -2.92 8.07 -6.35
C ALA A 63 -2.39 9.35 -5.67
N ILE A 64 -2.30 9.38 -4.33
CA ILE A 64 -1.82 10.56 -3.57
C ILE A 64 -0.38 10.96 -3.96
N TYR A 65 0.44 9.96 -4.33
CA TYR A 65 1.84 10.20 -4.74
C TYR A 65 1.99 10.87 -6.11
N GLN A 66 0.89 11.04 -6.86
CA GLN A 66 0.88 11.74 -8.15
C GLN A 66 0.54 13.23 -8.01
N ILE A 67 0.27 13.70 -6.79
CA ILE A 67 -0.04 15.11 -6.54
C ILE A 67 1.28 15.89 -6.44
N GLU A 68 1.70 16.52 -7.54
CA GLU A 68 2.96 17.26 -7.64
C GLU A 68 3.15 18.36 -6.57
N ARG A 69 2.05 18.94 -6.09
CA ARG A 69 2.07 20.01 -5.07
C ARG A 69 2.20 19.49 -3.65
N LEU A 70 2.09 18.19 -3.43
CA LEU A 70 2.11 17.61 -2.10
C LEU A 70 3.52 17.12 -1.78
N PRO A 71 4.17 17.65 -0.71
CA PRO A 71 5.45 17.09 -0.26
C PRO A 71 5.34 15.61 0.02
N LEU A 72 6.33 14.84 -0.44
CA LEU A 72 6.32 13.37 -0.32
C LEU A 72 6.08 12.89 1.11
N MET A 73 6.69 13.55 2.10
CA MET A 73 6.50 13.20 3.52
C MET A 73 5.03 13.32 3.95
N ILE A 74 4.35 14.39 3.52
CA ILE A 74 2.93 14.59 3.84
C ILE A 74 2.06 13.55 3.13
N ALA A 75 2.37 13.22 1.88
CA ALA A 75 1.69 12.15 1.15
C ALA A 75 1.83 10.80 1.87
N ILE A 76 3.02 10.47 2.38
CA ILE A 76 3.29 9.26 3.15
C ILE A 76 2.45 9.24 4.44
N LEU A 77 2.43 10.33 5.20
CA LEU A 77 1.68 10.39 6.45
C LEU A 77 0.17 10.26 6.23
N ILE A 78 -0.38 10.95 5.24
CA ILE A 78 -1.81 10.84 4.90
C ILE A 78 -2.15 9.42 4.44
N HIS A 79 -1.35 8.85 3.54
CA HIS A 79 -1.53 7.49 3.05
C HIS A 79 -1.49 6.48 4.21
N GLY A 80 -0.46 6.55 5.07
CA GLY A 80 -0.30 5.68 6.22
C GLY A 80 -1.43 5.81 7.24
N GLY A 81 -1.86 7.04 7.53
CA GLY A 81 -2.97 7.28 8.45
C GLY A 81 -4.30 6.70 7.94
N ILE A 82 -4.61 6.90 6.66
CA ILE A 82 -5.83 6.33 6.05
C ILE A 82 -5.76 4.80 6.02
N LEU A 83 -4.62 4.23 5.65
CA LEU A 83 -4.44 2.78 5.68
C LEU A 83 -4.57 2.22 7.09
N TYR A 84 -3.93 2.84 8.08
CA TYR A 84 -4.01 2.41 9.48
C TYR A 84 -5.46 2.33 9.95
N ILE A 85 -6.24 3.39 9.74
CA ILE A 85 -7.65 3.41 10.14
C ILE A 85 -8.44 2.34 9.39
N SER A 86 -8.22 2.21 8.07
CA SER A 86 -8.94 1.23 7.25
C SER A 86 -8.63 -0.21 7.67
N TYR A 87 -7.37 -0.53 7.95
CA TYR A 87 -6.98 -1.85 8.46
C TYR A 87 -7.56 -2.11 9.85
N LEU A 88 -7.44 -1.15 10.77
CA LEU A 88 -7.96 -1.30 12.13
C LEU A 88 -9.48 -1.57 12.11
N VAL A 89 -10.24 -0.79 11.35
CA VAL A 89 -11.68 -0.98 11.20
C VAL A 89 -11.99 -2.36 10.60
N THR A 90 -11.26 -2.76 9.55
CA THR A 90 -11.47 -4.08 8.93
C THR A 90 -11.22 -5.22 9.92
N TYR A 91 -10.15 -5.15 10.70
CA TYR A 91 -9.81 -6.19 11.68
C TYR A 91 -10.84 -6.27 12.81
N LEU A 92 -11.33 -5.13 13.30
CA LEU A 92 -12.38 -5.09 14.31
C LEU A 92 -13.74 -5.58 13.79
N LEU A 93 -14.11 -5.25 12.54
CA LEU A 93 -15.37 -5.70 11.92
C LEU A 93 -15.43 -7.21 11.69
N ASN A 94 -14.28 -7.85 11.51
CA ASN A 94 -14.19 -9.28 11.25
C ASN A 94 -13.89 -10.10 12.54
N ASP A 95 -13.84 -9.47 13.69
CA ASP A 95 -13.42 -10.11 14.96
C ASP A 95 -12.03 -10.77 14.89
N TRP A 96 -11.15 -10.24 14.00
CA TRP A 96 -9.74 -10.69 13.88
C TRP A 96 -8.84 -10.02 14.90
N LEU A 97 -9.32 -8.98 15.54
CA LEU A 97 -8.64 -8.24 16.57
C LEU A 97 -9.62 -7.99 17.74
N ASP A 98 -9.27 -8.44 18.93
CA ASP A 98 -10.06 -8.21 20.12
C ASP A 98 -10.12 -6.71 20.46
N PHE A 99 -11.31 -6.27 20.91
CA PHE A 99 -11.51 -4.88 21.32
C PHE A 99 -10.90 -4.66 22.71
N GLY A 100 -9.63 -4.24 22.73
CA GLY A 100 -8.89 -4.00 23.97
C GLY A 100 -7.64 -3.15 23.73
N ALA A 101 -7.16 -2.51 24.80
CA ALA A 101 -5.99 -1.63 24.68
C ALA A 101 -4.74 -2.38 24.22
N LEU A 102 -4.46 -3.56 24.79
CA LEU A 102 -3.26 -4.32 24.46
C LEU A 102 -3.26 -4.84 23.01
N PRO A 103 -4.32 -5.52 22.49
CA PRO A 103 -4.38 -5.92 21.09
C PRO A 103 -4.22 -4.75 20.12
N ILE A 104 -4.86 -3.61 20.38
CA ILE A 104 -4.77 -2.42 19.53
C ILE A 104 -3.34 -1.83 19.53
N ILE A 105 -2.69 -1.79 20.70
CA ILE A 105 -1.29 -1.32 20.79
C ILE A 105 -0.35 -2.23 20.00
N VAL A 106 -0.48 -3.55 20.14
CA VAL A 106 0.34 -4.53 19.42
C VAL A 106 0.10 -4.40 17.92
N PHE A 107 -1.16 -4.34 17.48
CA PHE A 107 -1.51 -4.12 16.08
C PHE A 107 -0.88 -2.83 15.53
N SER A 108 -1.00 -1.73 16.29
CA SER A 108 -0.43 -0.43 15.89
C SER A 108 1.10 -0.49 15.76
N ALA A 109 1.77 -1.13 16.70
CA ALA A 109 3.23 -1.30 16.65
C ALA A 109 3.66 -2.11 15.43
N VAL A 110 3.00 -3.23 15.16
CA VAL A 110 3.27 -4.08 13.97
C VAL A 110 2.99 -3.30 12.68
N PHE A 111 1.88 -2.56 12.61
CA PHE A 111 1.54 -1.74 11.45
C PHE A 111 2.61 -0.68 11.17
N VAL A 112 3.01 0.09 12.21
CA VAL A 112 4.01 1.16 12.07
C VAL A 112 5.35 0.60 11.64
N VAL A 113 5.83 -0.48 12.26
CA VAL A 113 7.09 -1.13 11.88
C VAL A 113 7.03 -1.64 10.43
N GLY A 114 5.97 -2.35 10.06
CA GLY A 114 5.77 -2.84 8.70
C GLY A 114 5.71 -1.70 7.67
N TYR A 115 5.02 -0.62 8.00
CA TYR A 115 4.92 0.56 7.16
C TYR A 115 6.29 1.24 6.94
N ILE A 116 7.09 1.39 8.00
CA ILE A 116 8.44 1.94 7.92
C ILE A 116 9.34 1.06 7.05
N VAL A 117 9.30 -0.26 7.23
CA VAL A 117 10.10 -1.21 6.44
C VAL A 117 9.78 -1.11 4.95
N ILE A 118 8.48 -1.10 4.60
CA ILE A 118 8.05 -0.95 3.19
C ILE A 118 8.58 0.37 2.62
N TRP A 119 8.46 1.47 3.37
CA TRP A 119 8.95 2.78 2.92
C TRP A 119 10.46 2.84 2.79
N ALA A 120 11.21 2.20 3.69
CA ALA A 120 12.67 2.10 3.57
C ALA A 120 13.09 1.37 2.28
N ILE A 121 12.37 0.30 1.93
CA ILE A 121 12.59 -0.45 0.67
C ILE A 121 12.28 0.43 -0.54
N ILE A 122 11.11 1.08 -0.57
CA ILE A 122 10.69 1.96 -1.67
C ILE A 122 11.68 3.12 -1.85
N TYR A 123 12.07 3.77 -0.76
CA TYR A 123 13.06 4.85 -0.77
C TYR A 123 14.39 4.39 -1.36
N SER A 124 14.88 3.21 -0.95
CA SER A 124 16.13 2.65 -1.46
C SER A 124 16.08 2.38 -2.97
N ILE A 125 14.93 1.88 -3.47
CA ILE A 125 14.70 1.64 -4.90
C ILE A 125 14.68 2.96 -5.67
N ILE A 126 13.94 3.96 -5.19
CA ILE A 126 13.85 5.28 -5.83
C ILE A 126 15.22 5.94 -5.87
N LYS A 127 15.97 5.92 -4.77
CA LYS A 127 17.31 6.50 -4.70
C LYS A 127 18.25 5.86 -5.73
N LYS A 128 18.30 4.53 -5.81
CA LYS A 128 19.12 3.81 -6.80
C LYS A 128 18.77 4.19 -8.23
N ASN A 129 17.48 4.28 -8.55
CA ASN A 129 17.02 4.66 -9.89
C ASN A 129 17.38 6.12 -10.21
N THR A 130 17.22 7.04 -9.27
CA THR A 130 17.60 8.45 -9.43
C THR A 130 19.11 8.60 -9.65
N ASP A 131 19.93 7.90 -8.86
CA ASP A 131 21.39 7.93 -9.00
C ASP A 131 21.85 7.39 -10.37
N LYS A 132 21.18 6.33 -10.88
CA LYS A 132 21.42 5.78 -12.19
C LYS A 132 21.09 6.80 -13.30
N LEU A 133 19.94 7.46 -13.22
CA LEU A 133 19.53 8.50 -14.17
C LEU A 133 20.49 9.69 -14.16
N ASN A 134 20.91 10.15 -12.98
CA ASN A 134 21.87 11.24 -12.84
C ASN A 134 23.23 10.91 -13.45
N LYS A 135 23.70 9.66 -13.30
CA LYS A 135 24.92 9.19 -13.94
C LYS A 135 24.82 9.20 -15.47
N MET A 136 23.71 8.70 -16.02
CA MET A 136 23.48 8.70 -17.47
C MET A 136 23.40 10.11 -18.04
N LEU A 137 22.76 11.05 -17.32
CA LEU A 137 22.69 12.46 -17.73
C LEU A 137 24.10 13.10 -17.76
N LYS A 138 24.92 12.87 -16.74
CA LYS A 138 26.30 13.37 -16.68
C LYS A 138 27.16 12.83 -17.85
N GLN A 139 27.06 11.53 -18.14
CA GLN A 139 27.78 10.92 -19.26
C GLN A 139 27.35 11.52 -20.59
N LYS A 140 26.05 11.73 -20.80
CA LYS A 140 25.53 12.37 -22.02
C LYS A 140 25.99 13.81 -22.15
N GLN A 141 26.03 14.58 -21.06
CA GLN A 141 26.57 15.96 -21.09
C GLN A 141 28.06 15.99 -21.44
N GLN A 142 28.85 15.05 -20.93
CA GLN A 142 30.27 14.95 -21.24
C GLN A 142 30.49 14.65 -22.72
N SER A 143 29.79 13.66 -23.28
CA SER A 143 29.90 13.31 -24.70
C SER A 143 29.51 14.47 -25.62
N VAL A 144 28.46 15.23 -25.28
CA VAL A 144 28.07 16.42 -26.06
C VAL A 144 29.13 17.52 -26.00
N ASN A 145 29.74 17.74 -24.83
CA ASN A 145 30.81 18.75 -24.68
C ASN A 145 32.08 18.36 -25.42
N GLU A 146 32.45 17.07 -25.47
CA GLU A 146 33.58 16.56 -26.25
C GLU A 146 33.33 16.73 -27.76
N ASP A 147 32.14 16.44 -28.26
CA ASP A 147 31.77 16.63 -29.67
C ASP A 147 31.78 18.12 -30.08
N LEU A 148 31.45 19.04 -29.18
CA LEU A 148 31.52 20.48 -29.44
C LEU A 148 32.94 21.03 -29.38
N SER A 149 33.82 20.45 -28.58
CA SER A 149 35.22 20.85 -28.45
C SER A 149 36.09 20.37 -29.62
N ASN A 150 35.67 19.34 -30.34
CA ASN A 150 36.38 18.74 -31.48
C ASN A 150 35.95 19.32 -32.85
N LYS A 151 35.04 20.31 -32.85
CA LYS A 151 34.63 21.09 -34.05
C LYS A 151 35.23 22.47 -34.05
#